data_b77a8db312e358044a255c832e239c68
#
_entry.id   b77a8db312e358044a255c832e239c68
#
_cell.length_a   1.000
_cell.length_b   1.000
_cell.length_c   1.000
_cell.angle_alpha   90.00
_cell.angle_beta   90.00
_cell.angle_gamma   90.00
#
_symmetry.space_group_name_H-M   'P 1'
#
loop_
_entity.id
_entity.type
_entity.pdbx_description
1 polymer ?
#
loop_
_entity_poly.entity_id
_entity_poly.type
_entity_poly.pdbx_seq_one_letter_code
_entity_poly.pdbx_strand_id
1 'polypeptide(L)'
;MDVLDLSLPTVSLSSEEVEFSRVELSEFLVGSALGFYRGQYENDETVTFTFSVVEYDTARDALSNAVRGFIVAPVCHIRRPAR
;
A
#
# COMPACT_ATOMS: atom_id res chain seq x y z
N MET A 1 6.01 16.57 -0.31
CA MET A 1 5.56 15.23 -0.73
C MET A 1 4.21 14.91 -0.15
N ASP A 2 3.45 14.14 -0.86
CA ASP A 2 2.17 13.67 -0.36
C ASP A 2 2.35 12.38 0.45
N VAL A 3 1.32 12.01 1.19
CA VAL A 3 1.29 10.76 1.93
C VAL A 3 0.11 9.93 1.41
N LEU A 4 0.33 8.64 1.27
CA LEU A 4 -0.67 7.70 0.78
C LEU A 4 -0.74 6.51 1.73
N ASP A 5 -1.95 6.13 2.13
CA ASP A 5 -2.20 4.94 2.94
C ASP A 5 -2.85 3.85 2.09
N LEU A 6 -2.34 2.64 2.23
CA LEU A 6 -2.93 1.46 1.61
C LEU A 6 -3.25 0.46 2.70
N SER A 7 -4.53 0.14 2.85
CA SER A 7 -5.03 -0.74 3.91
C SER A 7 -5.43 -2.10 3.38
N LEU A 8 -5.11 -3.14 4.13
CA LEU A 8 -5.45 -4.54 3.83
C LEU A 8 -6.17 -5.15 5.02
N PRO A 9 -7.18 -6.00 4.80
CA PRO A 9 -7.82 -6.72 5.89
C PRO A 9 -6.93 -7.85 6.40
N THR A 10 -6.68 -7.88 7.71
CA THR A 10 -5.84 -8.92 8.30
C THR A 10 -6.55 -10.27 8.41
N VAL A 11 -7.88 -10.26 8.42
CA VAL A 11 -8.68 -11.49 8.57
C VAL A 11 -8.57 -12.42 7.35
N SER A 12 -8.25 -11.88 6.19
CA SER A 12 -8.18 -12.63 4.94
C SER A 12 -6.76 -12.97 4.51
N LEU A 13 -5.76 -12.50 5.26
CA LEU A 13 -4.36 -12.61 4.85
C LEU A 13 -3.50 -13.16 5.97
N SER A 14 -2.56 -14.03 5.61
CA SER A 14 -1.54 -14.49 6.55
C SER A 14 -0.49 -13.40 6.76
N SER A 15 0.29 -13.52 7.83
CA SER A 15 1.41 -12.61 8.10
C SER A 15 2.41 -12.60 6.95
N GLU A 16 2.65 -13.75 6.33
CA GLU A 16 3.57 -13.86 5.20
C GLU A 16 3.04 -13.13 3.97
N GLU A 17 1.73 -13.23 3.71
CA GLU A 17 1.11 -12.52 2.60
C GLU A 17 1.15 -11.01 2.80
N VAL A 18 0.94 -10.54 4.02
CA VAL A 18 1.04 -9.11 4.35
C VAL A 18 2.47 -8.63 4.13
N GLU A 19 3.45 -9.36 4.63
CA GLU A 19 4.86 -8.98 4.47
C GLU A 19 5.29 -9.00 3.01
N PHE A 20 4.88 -10.00 2.26
CA PHE A 20 5.16 -10.08 0.82
C PHE A 20 4.58 -8.89 0.08
N SER A 21 3.33 -8.53 0.39
CA SER A 21 2.66 -7.39 -0.23
C SER A 21 3.38 -6.08 0.08
N ARG A 22 3.82 -5.90 1.32
CA ARG A 22 4.59 -4.71 1.71
C ARG A 22 5.85 -4.56 0.88
N VAL A 23 6.62 -5.64 0.74
CA VAL A 23 7.87 -5.62 -0.01
C VAL A 23 7.61 -5.34 -1.49
N GLU A 24 6.63 -6.00 -2.08
CA GLU A 24 6.29 -5.82 -3.49
C GLU A 24 5.85 -4.38 -3.81
N LEU A 25 4.99 -3.82 -2.96
CA LEU A 25 4.50 -2.45 -3.16
C LEU A 25 5.61 -1.44 -2.95
N SER A 26 6.47 -1.66 -1.95
CA SER A 26 7.60 -0.79 -1.68
C SER A 26 8.57 -0.78 -2.85
N GLU A 27 8.94 -1.95 -3.37
CA GLU A 27 9.83 -2.06 -4.51
C GLU A 27 9.24 -1.44 -5.77
N PHE A 28 7.94 -1.61 -5.97
CA PHE A 28 7.26 -1.01 -7.10
C PHE A 28 7.36 0.53 -7.07
N LEU A 29 7.07 1.14 -5.92
CA LEU A 29 7.11 2.59 -5.80
C LEU A 29 8.52 3.14 -5.97
N VAL A 30 9.51 2.51 -5.36
CA VAL A 30 10.91 2.92 -5.49
C VAL A 30 11.39 2.74 -6.93
N GLY A 31 11.09 1.61 -7.54
CA GLY A 31 11.51 1.32 -8.91
C GLY A 31 10.87 2.23 -9.94
N SER A 32 9.68 2.74 -9.65
CA SER A 32 8.97 3.67 -10.54
C SER A 32 9.23 5.14 -10.21
N ALA A 33 10.07 5.41 -9.22
CA ALA A 33 10.37 6.77 -8.73
C ALA A 33 9.11 7.53 -8.28
N LEU A 34 8.10 6.81 -7.78
CA LEU A 34 6.85 7.41 -7.34
C LEU A 34 6.81 7.69 -5.84
N GLY A 35 7.65 7.01 -5.07
CA GLY A 35 7.66 7.20 -3.62
C GLY A 35 8.43 6.12 -2.89
N PHE A 36 8.23 6.06 -1.57
CA PHE A 36 8.90 5.07 -0.74
C PHE A 36 8.06 4.75 0.49
N TYR A 37 8.30 3.57 1.05
CA TYR A 37 7.64 3.08 2.25
C TYR A 37 8.10 3.86 3.49
N ARG A 38 7.16 4.26 4.33
CA ARG A 38 7.47 4.97 5.57
C ARG A 38 7.27 4.13 6.82
N GLY A 39 6.28 3.26 6.81
CA GLY A 39 5.97 2.45 7.96
C GLY A 39 4.60 1.81 7.83
N GLN A 40 4.19 1.10 8.88
CA GLN A 40 2.88 0.48 8.91
C GLN A 40 2.31 0.52 10.31
N TYR A 41 0.99 0.41 10.40
CA TYR A 41 0.31 0.23 11.66
C TYR A 41 -0.82 -0.77 11.48
N GLU A 42 -1.18 -1.43 12.56
CA GLU A 42 -2.21 -2.46 12.54
C GLU A 42 -3.25 -2.19 13.61
N ASN A 43 -4.48 -2.62 13.31
CA ASN A 43 -5.51 -2.77 14.33
C ASN A 43 -6.06 -4.20 14.22
N ASP A 44 -7.16 -4.49 14.90
CA ASP A 44 -7.70 -5.86 14.94
C ASP A 44 -8.16 -6.37 13.57
N GLU A 45 -8.47 -5.49 12.65
CA GLU A 45 -9.09 -5.83 11.38
C GLU A 45 -8.24 -5.51 10.16
N THR A 46 -7.34 -4.54 10.26
CA THR A 46 -6.57 -4.09 9.10
C THR A 46 -5.11 -3.83 9.44
N VAL A 47 -4.28 -3.92 8.42
CA VAL A 47 -2.92 -3.38 8.41
C VAL A 47 -2.86 -2.28 7.37
N THR A 48 -2.24 -1.17 7.72
CA THR A 48 -2.13 -0.01 6.83
C THR A 48 -0.65 0.31 6.59
N PHE A 49 -0.26 0.32 5.33
CA PHE A 49 1.07 0.74 4.92
C PHE A 49 1.02 2.21 4.57
N THR A 50 1.97 2.98 5.05
CA THR A 50 2.08 4.41 4.78
C THR A 50 3.27 4.66 3.87
N PHE A 51 3.03 5.37 2.78
CA PHE A 51 4.06 5.71 1.80
C PHE A 51 4.16 7.23 1.65
N SER A 52 5.39 7.72 1.46
CA SER A 52 5.60 9.08 0.97
C SER A 52 5.67 9.01 -0.55
N VAL A 53 4.88 9.83 -1.22
CA VAL A 53 4.79 9.80 -2.68
C VAL A 53 4.99 11.20 -3.25
N VAL A 54 5.50 11.27 -4.47
CA VAL A 54 5.76 12.55 -5.14
C VAL A 54 4.44 13.26 -5.42
N GLU A 55 3.48 12.54 -5.96
CA GLU A 55 2.14 13.06 -6.23
C GLU A 55 1.12 11.97 -5.93
N TYR A 56 0.13 12.30 -5.11
CA TYR A 56 -0.84 11.32 -4.64
C TYR A 56 -1.63 10.65 -5.77
N ASP A 57 -2.21 11.44 -6.68
CA ASP A 57 -3.07 10.88 -7.72
C ASP A 57 -2.31 9.94 -8.66
N THR A 58 -1.11 10.31 -9.03
CA THR A 58 -0.25 9.48 -9.89
C THR A 58 0.12 8.18 -9.19
N ALA A 59 0.53 8.27 -7.92
CA ALA A 59 0.90 7.09 -7.14
C ALA A 59 -0.29 6.18 -6.90
N ARG A 60 -1.46 6.75 -6.57
CA ARG A 60 -2.69 6.00 -6.38
C ARG A 60 -3.05 5.21 -7.64
N ASP A 61 -3.04 5.85 -8.78
CA ASP A 61 -3.40 5.19 -10.05
C ASP A 61 -2.40 4.09 -10.39
N ALA A 62 -1.12 4.34 -10.21
CA ALA A 62 -0.08 3.34 -10.47
C ALA A 62 -0.22 2.14 -9.54
N LEU A 63 -0.44 2.38 -8.24
CA LEU A 63 -0.66 1.30 -7.27
C LEU A 63 -1.94 0.53 -7.56
N SER A 64 -3.02 1.21 -7.91
CA SER A 64 -4.28 0.55 -8.25
C SER A 64 -4.12 -0.41 -9.42
N ASN A 65 -3.32 -0.03 -10.40
CA ASN A 65 -3.03 -0.90 -11.53
C ASN A 65 -2.08 -2.04 -11.14
N ALA A 66 -1.07 -1.76 -10.34
CA ALA A 66 -0.09 -2.76 -9.92
C ALA A 66 -0.74 -3.85 -9.06
N VAL A 67 -1.58 -3.46 -8.08
CA VAL A 67 -2.19 -4.44 -7.17
C VAL A 67 -3.16 -5.38 -7.87
N ARG A 68 -3.64 -5.05 -9.05
CA ARG A 68 -4.51 -5.96 -9.81
C ARG A 68 -3.84 -7.29 -10.12
N GLY A 69 -2.52 -7.31 -10.18
CA GLY A 69 -1.75 -8.52 -10.38
C GLY A 69 -1.34 -9.21 -9.09
N PHE A 70 -1.70 -8.65 -7.94
CA PHE A 70 -1.32 -9.15 -6.64
C PHE A 70 -2.48 -9.89 -5.99
N ILE A 71 -2.16 -10.79 -5.05
CA ILE A 71 -3.15 -11.55 -4.29
C ILE A 71 -4.14 -10.65 -3.58
N VAL A 72 -3.68 -9.48 -3.14
CA VAL A 72 -4.46 -8.57 -2.29
C VAL A 72 -5.34 -7.60 -3.08
N ALA A 73 -5.30 -7.65 -4.40
CA ALA A 73 -5.99 -6.69 -5.25
C ALA A 73 -7.46 -6.42 -4.88
N PRO A 74 -8.30 -7.45 -4.69
CA PRO A 74 -9.72 -7.21 -4.46
C PRO A 74 -10.06 -6.65 -3.09
N VAL A 75 -9.11 -6.59 -2.17
CA VAL A 75 -9.38 -6.24 -0.77
C VAL A 75 -8.62 -5.03 -0.27
N CYS A 76 -7.76 -4.43 -1.09
CA CYS A 76 -6.99 -3.27 -0.64
C CYS A 76 -7.76 -1.96 -0.84
N HIS A 77 -7.50 -1.01 0.04
CA HIS A 77 -8.03 0.35 -0.04
C HIS A 77 -6.89 1.35 -0.01
N ILE A 78 -6.90 2.27 -0.98
CA ILE A 78 -5.89 3.32 -1.08
C ILE A 78 -6.58 4.65 -0.81
N ARG A 79 -6.00 5.44 0.10
CA ARG A 79 -6.60 6.73 0.48
C ARG A 79 -5.54 7.70 0.99
N ARG A 80 -5.92 8.97 1.08
CA ARG A 80 -5.14 9.95 1.81
C ARG A 80 -5.35 9.74 3.30
N PRO A 81 -4.31 9.86 4.12
CA PRO A 81 -4.49 9.80 5.57
C PRO A 81 -5.42 10.91 6.05
N ALA A 82 -6.29 10.57 6.99
CA ALA A 82 -7.11 11.56 7.66
C ALA A 82 -6.26 12.43 8.57
N ARG A 83 -6.53 13.73 8.59
CA ARG A 83 -5.78 14.69 9.38
C ARG A 83 -6.72 15.58 10.17
#